data_d30b30a4ca8682e6a3c74943c9f8719a
#
_entry.id   d30b30a4ca8682e6a3c74943c9f8719a
#
_cell.length_a   1.000
_cell.length_b   1.000
_cell.length_c   1.000
_cell.angle_alpha   90.00
_cell.angle_beta   90.00
_cell.angle_gamma   90.00
#
_symmetry.space_group_name_H-M   'P 1'
#
loop_
_entity.id
_entity.type
_entity.pdbx_description
1 polymer ?
#
loop_
_entity_poly.entity_id
_entity_poly.type
_entity_poly.pdbx_seq_one_letter_code
_entity_poly.pdbx_strand_id
1 'polypeptide(L)'
;LATTQDRMDEYYQYSGVAKTIGVDVKFLTPEQVKEIWPLCNTDGLIGAIQHPEDGYIQPADLTQALAKGARDKGAEIYRNTSVIGIKKNKDDLWIVETDKGSIECEHVVSCSGNFARQTGKMVGLDIPVIPVEHQYIVTDDHPEILKRKEQGLPEMGVLRDSDSSWYMREERGGLILGPYEKGAPVCYVDGPDKESEFELF
;
A
#
# COMPACT_ATOMS: atom_id res chain seq x y z
N LEU A 1 7.99 0.98 15.66
CA LEU A 1 8.35 1.59 16.95
C LEU A 1 7.30 1.25 18.01
N ALA A 2 7.70 1.20 19.29
CA ALA A 2 6.82 1.03 20.44
C ALA A 2 7.15 2.04 21.52
N THR A 3 6.19 2.89 21.82
CA THR A 3 6.29 3.92 22.89
C THR A 3 5.54 3.51 24.16
N THR A 4 4.81 2.39 24.12
CA THR A 4 4.06 1.83 25.24
C THR A 4 4.41 0.37 25.48
N GLN A 5 4.25 -0.10 26.74
CA GLN A 5 4.45 -1.51 27.05
C GLN A 5 3.41 -2.38 26.33
N ASP A 6 2.17 -1.93 26.25
CA ASP A 6 1.10 -2.66 25.54
C ASP A 6 1.47 -2.92 24.07
N ARG A 7 2.12 -1.96 23.39
CA ARG A 7 2.63 -2.13 22.03
C ARG A 7 3.76 -3.15 21.96
N MET A 8 4.68 -3.15 22.93
CA MET A 8 5.72 -4.18 22.98
C MET A 8 5.14 -5.57 23.22
N ASP A 9 4.16 -5.70 24.09
CA ASP A 9 3.49 -6.98 24.36
C ASP A 9 2.77 -7.51 23.12
N GLU A 10 2.12 -6.64 22.35
CA GLU A 10 1.56 -6.98 21.04
C GLU A 10 2.64 -7.48 20.06
N TYR A 11 3.80 -6.84 20.02
CA TYR A 11 4.90 -7.29 19.18
C TYR A 11 5.46 -8.65 19.61
N TYR A 12 5.51 -8.94 20.91
CA TYR A 12 5.89 -10.27 21.40
C TYR A 12 4.87 -11.33 20.96
N GLN A 13 3.58 -11.05 21.04
CA GLN A 13 2.54 -11.97 20.54
C GLN A 13 2.65 -12.16 19.02
N TYR A 14 2.81 -11.08 18.28
CA TYR A 14 3.01 -11.13 16.84
C TYR A 14 4.23 -11.96 16.45
N SER A 15 5.35 -11.84 17.15
CA SER A 15 6.57 -12.60 16.85
C SER A 15 6.34 -14.12 16.96
N GLY A 16 5.48 -14.53 17.88
CA GLY A 16 5.05 -15.94 17.98
C GLY A 16 4.32 -16.42 16.73
N VAL A 17 3.39 -15.61 16.21
CA VAL A 17 2.68 -15.89 14.94
C VAL A 17 3.64 -15.87 13.76
N ALA A 18 4.47 -14.84 13.64
CA ALA A 18 5.48 -14.70 12.57
C ALA A 18 6.38 -15.95 12.46
N LYS A 19 6.84 -16.45 13.60
CA LYS A 19 7.65 -17.66 13.67
C LYS A 19 6.93 -18.90 13.11
N THR A 20 5.60 -19.01 13.28
CA THR A 20 4.85 -20.17 12.77
C THR A 20 4.77 -20.22 11.24
N ILE A 21 4.92 -19.08 10.58
CA ILE A 21 4.88 -18.93 9.12
C ILE A 21 6.26 -18.67 8.51
N GLY A 22 7.33 -18.79 9.32
CA GLY A 22 8.70 -18.65 8.85
C GLY A 22 9.16 -17.22 8.58
N VAL A 23 8.48 -16.23 9.16
CA VAL A 23 8.89 -14.81 9.08
C VAL A 23 9.83 -14.49 10.23
N ASP A 24 11.03 -14.03 9.90
CA ASP A 24 12.04 -13.62 10.89
C ASP A 24 11.74 -12.19 11.38
N VAL A 25 11.77 -12.03 12.70
CA VAL A 25 11.59 -10.73 13.36
C VAL A 25 12.66 -10.53 14.43
N LYS A 26 13.12 -9.30 14.58
CA LYS A 26 14.09 -8.90 15.60
C LYS A 26 13.49 -7.84 16.51
N PHE A 27 13.75 -7.97 17.80
CA PHE A 27 13.45 -6.92 18.76
C PHE A 27 14.68 -6.00 18.87
N LEU A 28 14.42 -4.70 18.88
CA LEU A 28 15.46 -3.68 18.93
C LEU A 28 15.29 -2.83 20.19
N THR A 29 16.42 -2.51 20.84
CA THR A 29 16.46 -1.46 21.86
C THR A 29 16.40 -0.08 21.22
N PRO A 30 16.10 0.99 21.99
CA PRO A 30 16.16 2.37 21.47
C PRO A 30 17.52 2.75 20.87
N GLU A 31 18.63 2.25 21.45
CA GLU A 31 19.99 2.47 20.93
C GLU A 31 20.18 1.80 19.57
N GLN A 32 19.70 0.56 19.40
CA GLN A 32 19.75 -0.15 18.12
C GLN A 32 18.85 0.51 17.07
N VAL A 33 17.71 1.05 17.47
CA VAL A 33 16.88 1.86 16.57
C VAL A 33 17.65 3.09 16.10
N LYS A 34 18.35 3.79 17.01
CA LYS A 34 19.17 4.95 16.68
C LYS A 34 20.33 4.63 15.74
N GLU A 35 20.92 3.44 15.84
CA GLU A 35 21.96 2.98 14.91
C GLU A 35 21.41 2.78 13.49
N ILE A 36 20.23 2.18 13.36
CA ILE A 36 19.56 1.93 12.05
C ILE A 36 18.96 3.23 11.49
N TRP A 37 18.37 4.04 12.37
CA TRP A 37 17.69 5.30 12.05
C TRP A 37 18.30 6.47 12.83
N PRO A 38 19.47 7.00 12.41
CA PRO A 38 20.14 8.09 13.12
C PRO A 38 19.32 9.38 13.26
N LEU A 39 18.35 9.61 12.37
CA LEU A 39 17.46 10.77 12.42
C LEU A 39 16.27 10.59 13.38
N CYS A 40 16.02 9.35 13.86
CA CYS A 40 14.93 9.08 14.77
C CYS A 40 15.21 9.69 16.15
N ASN A 41 14.24 10.40 16.73
CA ASN A 41 14.25 10.70 18.16
C ASN A 41 13.80 9.45 18.92
N THR A 42 14.60 8.97 19.84
CA THR A 42 14.34 7.77 20.65
C THR A 42 13.89 8.08 22.07
N ASP A 43 13.66 9.36 22.41
CA ASP A 43 13.16 9.74 23.73
C ASP A 43 11.76 9.16 23.97
N GLY A 44 11.61 8.40 25.05
CA GLY A 44 10.36 7.73 25.38
C GLY A 44 10.07 6.46 24.59
N LEU A 45 10.97 6.05 23.67
CA LEU A 45 10.88 4.77 22.99
C LEU A 45 11.20 3.63 23.95
N ILE A 46 10.35 2.60 24.01
CA ILE A 46 10.58 1.39 24.81
C ILE A 46 11.38 0.36 23.97
N GLY A 47 11.09 0.28 22.68
CA GLY A 47 11.76 -0.61 21.75
C GLY A 47 11.12 -0.59 20.37
N ALA A 48 11.50 -1.54 19.54
CA ALA A 48 10.92 -1.73 18.22
C ALA A 48 10.94 -3.21 17.81
N ILE A 49 10.17 -3.51 16.79
CA ILE A 49 10.27 -4.76 16.03
C ILE A 49 10.78 -4.47 14.62
N GLN A 50 11.69 -5.28 14.14
CA GLN A 50 12.24 -5.19 12.79
C GLN A 50 11.94 -6.47 12.01
N HIS A 51 11.54 -6.32 10.75
CA HIS A 51 11.49 -7.39 9.75
C HIS A 51 12.70 -7.19 8.81
N PRO A 52 13.79 -7.97 9.00
CA PRO A 52 15.04 -7.72 8.27
C PRO A 52 14.94 -7.93 6.76
N GLU A 53 14.04 -8.81 6.33
CA GLU A 53 13.83 -9.18 4.92
C GLU A 53 12.71 -8.38 4.26
N ASP A 54 12.07 -7.48 5.00
CA ASP A 54 11.01 -6.63 4.49
C ASP A 54 11.57 -5.37 3.80
N GLY A 55 10.74 -4.71 3.02
CA GLY A 55 11.16 -3.54 2.28
C GLY A 55 9.99 -2.77 1.69
N TYR A 56 10.27 -1.99 0.66
CA TYR A 56 9.27 -1.28 -0.12
C TYR A 56 9.43 -1.57 -1.61
N ILE A 57 8.40 -1.34 -2.37
CA ILE A 57 8.40 -1.52 -3.81
C ILE A 57 7.80 -0.28 -4.48
N GLN A 58 8.25 0.00 -5.70
CA GLN A 58 7.61 0.98 -6.56
C GLN A 58 6.34 0.37 -7.18
N PRO A 59 5.12 0.83 -6.79
CA PRO A 59 3.87 0.17 -7.22
C PRO A 59 3.68 0.16 -8.72
N ALA A 60 4.06 1.25 -9.42
CA ALA A 60 3.92 1.34 -10.86
C ALA A 60 4.81 0.30 -11.58
N ASP A 61 6.05 0.16 -11.16
CA ASP A 61 7.01 -0.78 -11.76
C ASP A 61 6.57 -2.23 -11.53
N LEU A 62 6.12 -2.56 -10.32
CA LEU A 62 5.56 -3.88 -10.02
C LEU A 62 4.35 -4.17 -10.92
N THR A 63 3.42 -3.23 -11.04
CA THR A 63 2.23 -3.38 -11.87
C THR A 63 2.61 -3.63 -13.34
N GLN A 64 3.57 -2.88 -13.88
CA GLN A 64 4.05 -3.06 -15.24
C GLN A 64 4.78 -4.40 -15.44
N ALA A 65 5.56 -4.84 -14.46
CA ALA A 65 6.24 -6.13 -14.51
C ALA A 65 5.23 -7.30 -14.52
N LEU A 66 4.21 -7.24 -13.67
CA LEU A 66 3.13 -8.23 -13.64
C LEU A 66 2.32 -8.22 -14.94
N ALA A 67 1.99 -7.05 -15.46
CA ALA A 67 1.28 -6.91 -16.73
C ALA A 67 2.10 -7.47 -17.91
N LYS A 68 3.41 -7.23 -17.90
CA LYS A 68 4.30 -7.82 -18.91
C LYS A 68 4.29 -9.35 -18.82
N GLY A 69 4.48 -9.91 -17.62
CA GLY A 69 4.47 -11.35 -17.41
C GLY A 69 3.15 -12.01 -17.81
N ALA A 70 2.02 -11.33 -17.59
CA ALA A 70 0.71 -11.81 -18.03
C ALA A 70 0.61 -11.85 -19.56
N ARG A 71 1.02 -10.77 -20.25
CA ARG A 71 1.03 -10.75 -21.74
C ARG A 71 1.94 -11.82 -22.34
N ASP A 72 3.12 -12.02 -21.75
CA ASP A 72 4.08 -13.05 -22.22
C ASP A 72 3.49 -14.48 -22.12
N LYS A 73 2.44 -14.63 -21.29
CA LYS A 73 1.64 -15.88 -21.15
C LYS A 73 0.33 -15.89 -21.94
N GLY A 74 0.10 -14.90 -22.79
CA GLY A 74 -1.06 -14.82 -23.67
C GLY A 74 -2.27 -14.08 -23.11
N ALA A 75 -2.16 -13.43 -21.93
CA ALA A 75 -3.24 -12.58 -21.45
C ALA A 75 -3.36 -11.29 -22.28
N GLU A 76 -4.57 -10.93 -22.61
CA GLU A 76 -4.87 -9.67 -23.28
C GLU A 76 -5.17 -8.59 -22.23
N ILE A 77 -4.60 -7.39 -22.39
CA ILE A 77 -4.76 -6.26 -21.48
C ILE A 77 -5.25 -5.06 -22.27
N TYR A 78 -6.47 -4.65 -22.00
CA TYR A 78 -7.12 -3.51 -22.64
C TYR A 78 -7.09 -2.30 -21.69
N ARG A 79 -6.20 -1.35 -21.96
CA ARG A 79 -6.10 -0.08 -21.23
C ARG A 79 -7.13 0.92 -21.75
N ASN A 80 -7.47 1.90 -20.88
CA ASN A 80 -8.44 2.96 -21.21
C ASN A 80 -9.76 2.36 -21.74
N THR A 81 -10.21 1.28 -21.11
CA THR A 81 -11.43 0.56 -21.49
C THR A 81 -12.24 0.38 -20.21
N SER A 82 -13.30 1.15 -20.06
CA SER A 82 -14.12 1.16 -18.86
C SER A 82 -15.21 0.10 -18.94
N VAL A 83 -15.35 -0.71 -17.89
CA VAL A 83 -16.50 -1.62 -17.73
C VAL A 83 -17.69 -0.79 -17.30
N ILE A 84 -18.77 -0.89 -18.06
CA ILE A 84 -20.03 -0.14 -17.85
C ILE A 84 -21.20 -1.02 -17.45
N GLY A 85 -21.06 -2.34 -17.56
CA GLY A 85 -22.09 -3.29 -17.16
C GLY A 85 -21.58 -4.73 -17.11
N ILE A 86 -22.15 -5.54 -16.26
CA ILE A 86 -21.88 -6.96 -16.14
C ILE A 86 -23.20 -7.69 -15.97
N LYS A 87 -23.50 -8.64 -16.86
CA LYS A 87 -24.74 -9.41 -16.83
C LYS A 87 -24.55 -10.83 -17.35
N LYS A 88 -25.45 -11.73 -17.03
CA LYS A 88 -25.47 -13.07 -17.64
C LYS A 88 -26.31 -13.09 -18.92
N ASN A 89 -25.88 -13.90 -19.87
CA ASN A 89 -26.64 -14.22 -21.04
C ASN A 89 -27.56 -15.46 -20.79
N LYS A 90 -28.29 -15.88 -21.82
CA LYS A 90 -29.20 -17.05 -21.77
C LYS A 90 -28.48 -18.40 -21.55
N ASP A 91 -27.17 -18.46 -21.83
CA ASP A 91 -26.34 -19.65 -21.71
C ASP A 91 -25.55 -19.66 -20.39
N ASP A 92 -25.94 -18.78 -19.44
CA ASP A 92 -25.31 -18.59 -18.11
C ASP A 92 -23.85 -18.08 -18.17
N LEU A 93 -23.39 -17.57 -19.32
CA LEU A 93 -22.10 -16.91 -19.46
C LEU A 93 -22.18 -15.44 -19.06
N TRP A 94 -21.08 -14.90 -18.58
CA TRP A 94 -20.97 -13.49 -18.28
C TRP A 94 -20.70 -12.65 -19.53
N ILE A 95 -21.43 -11.57 -19.68
CA ILE A 95 -21.16 -10.51 -20.65
C ILE A 95 -20.65 -9.30 -19.86
N VAL A 96 -19.39 -8.96 -20.09
CA VAL A 96 -18.78 -7.73 -19.58
C VAL A 96 -18.90 -6.66 -20.66
N GLU A 97 -19.76 -5.68 -20.43
CA GLU A 97 -19.97 -4.55 -21.33
C GLU A 97 -18.96 -3.45 -21.03
N THR A 98 -18.29 -2.96 -22.05
CA THR A 98 -17.33 -1.87 -21.96
C THR A 98 -17.71 -0.72 -22.88
N ASP A 99 -17.08 0.44 -22.70
CA ASP A 99 -17.22 1.60 -23.60
C ASP A 99 -16.65 1.36 -25.02
N LYS A 100 -16.01 0.20 -25.25
CA LYS A 100 -15.39 -0.17 -26.54
C LYS A 100 -15.86 -1.49 -27.12
N GLY A 101 -16.82 -2.14 -26.49
CA GLY A 101 -17.34 -3.44 -26.92
C GLY A 101 -17.64 -4.34 -25.73
N SER A 102 -17.95 -5.61 -26.01
CA SER A 102 -18.31 -6.57 -24.97
C SER A 102 -17.44 -7.82 -25.03
N ILE A 103 -17.21 -8.42 -23.87
CA ILE A 103 -16.47 -9.67 -23.73
C ILE A 103 -17.42 -10.70 -23.12
N GLU A 104 -17.49 -11.89 -23.71
CA GLU A 104 -18.19 -13.04 -23.15
C GLU A 104 -17.19 -13.97 -22.46
N CYS A 105 -17.47 -14.41 -21.24
CA CYS A 105 -16.58 -15.26 -20.47
C CYS A 105 -17.32 -16.09 -19.41
N GLU A 106 -16.70 -17.17 -18.95
CA GLU A 106 -17.23 -18.06 -17.90
C GLU A 106 -17.11 -17.44 -16.51
N HIS A 107 -16.04 -16.67 -16.26
CA HIS A 107 -15.74 -16.10 -14.95
C HIS A 107 -15.30 -14.63 -15.06
N VAL A 108 -15.74 -13.83 -14.09
CA VAL A 108 -15.30 -12.44 -13.91
C VAL A 108 -14.66 -12.31 -12.55
N VAL A 109 -13.42 -11.78 -12.51
CA VAL A 109 -12.72 -11.47 -11.28
C VAL A 109 -12.58 -9.96 -11.18
N SER A 110 -13.21 -9.37 -10.17
CA SER A 110 -13.11 -7.93 -9.92
C SER A 110 -11.88 -7.63 -9.04
N CYS A 111 -10.94 -6.87 -9.60
CA CYS A 111 -9.78 -6.31 -8.91
C CYS A 111 -9.81 -4.78 -9.01
N SER A 112 -10.98 -4.19 -8.87
CA SER A 112 -11.26 -2.79 -9.22
C SER A 112 -10.93 -1.77 -8.13
N GLY A 113 -10.28 -2.20 -7.02
CA GLY A 113 -9.76 -1.28 -5.99
C GLY A 113 -10.82 -0.30 -5.49
N ASN A 114 -10.58 0.99 -5.63
CA ASN A 114 -11.52 2.05 -5.22
C ASN A 114 -12.89 1.99 -5.91
N PHE A 115 -12.99 1.28 -7.05
CA PHE A 115 -14.24 1.08 -7.79
C PHE A 115 -14.97 -0.22 -7.43
N ALA A 116 -14.50 -0.98 -6.43
CA ALA A 116 -15.06 -2.29 -6.10
C ALA A 116 -16.55 -2.23 -5.76
N ARG A 117 -16.99 -1.17 -5.07
CA ARG A 117 -18.42 -0.98 -4.74
C ARG A 117 -19.27 -0.78 -5.99
N GLN A 118 -18.82 0.04 -6.93
CA GLN A 118 -19.53 0.29 -8.19
C GLN A 118 -19.58 -0.98 -9.05
N THR A 119 -18.48 -1.69 -9.14
CA THR A 119 -18.42 -2.97 -9.88
C THR A 119 -19.33 -4.01 -9.24
N GLY A 120 -19.38 -4.10 -7.91
CA GLY A 120 -20.30 -4.99 -7.19
C GLY A 120 -21.76 -4.68 -7.49
N LYS A 121 -22.14 -3.40 -7.52
CA LYS A 121 -23.51 -2.97 -7.84
C LYS A 121 -23.98 -3.43 -9.24
N MET A 122 -23.07 -3.58 -10.20
CA MET A 122 -23.41 -4.07 -11.55
C MET A 122 -23.96 -5.50 -11.54
N VAL A 123 -23.65 -6.27 -10.50
CA VAL A 123 -24.12 -7.65 -10.32
C VAL A 123 -25.00 -7.83 -9.08
N GLY A 124 -25.52 -6.73 -8.52
CA GLY A 124 -26.44 -6.73 -7.38
C GLY A 124 -25.78 -6.95 -6.02
N LEU A 125 -24.45 -6.81 -5.91
CA LEU A 125 -23.72 -6.92 -4.65
C LEU A 125 -23.43 -5.55 -4.04
N ASP A 126 -23.66 -5.41 -2.74
CA ASP A 126 -23.23 -4.25 -1.98
C ASP A 126 -21.91 -4.59 -1.26
N ILE A 127 -20.80 -4.17 -1.87
CA ILE A 127 -19.44 -4.42 -1.34
C ILE A 127 -19.10 -3.27 -0.40
N PRO A 128 -18.81 -3.54 0.90
CA PRO A 128 -18.55 -2.50 1.90
C PRO A 128 -17.10 -1.97 1.79
N VAL A 129 -16.72 -1.49 0.62
CA VAL A 129 -15.44 -0.80 0.37
C VAL A 129 -15.71 0.67 0.14
N ILE A 130 -15.17 1.51 1.01
CA ILE A 130 -15.30 2.96 0.92
C ILE A 130 -13.90 3.55 0.97
N PRO A 131 -13.44 4.29 -0.06
CA PRO A 131 -12.18 4.99 -0.03
C PRO A 131 -12.15 6.11 1.01
N VAL A 132 -10.99 6.34 1.60
CA VAL A 132 -10.72 7.46 2.50
C VAL A 132 -9.51 8.23 1.99
N GLU A 133 -9.45 9.52 2.28
CA GLU A 133 -8.33 10.37 1.91
C GLU A 133 -7.18 10.21 2.89
N HIS A 134 -6.00 9.88 2.37
CA HIS A 134 -4.75 9.97 3.08
C HIS A 134 -3.72 10.65 2.18
N GLN A 135 -2.96 11.57 2.76
CA GLN A 135 -1.91 12.28 2.05
C GLN A 135 -0.54 11.78 2.51
N TYR A 136 0.47 11.99 1.69
CA TYR A 136 1.86 11.87 2.08
C TYR A 136 2.64 13.12 1.65
N ILE A 137 3.76 13.33 2.31
CA ILE A 137 4.65 14.45 2.04
C ILE A 137 5.98 13.88 1.56
N VAL A 138 6.52 14.44 0.51
CA VAL A 138 7.91 14.20 0.08
C VAL A 138 8.69 15.47 0.37
N THR A 139 9.77 15.33 1.14
CA THR A 139 10.62 16.47 1.48
C THR A 139 11.65 16.74 0.38
N ASP A 140 12.21 17.93 0.39
CA ASP A 140 13.45 18.22 -0.30
C ASP A 140 14.63 17.40 0.29
N ASP A 141 15.80 17.51 -0.33
CA ASP A 141 17.01 16.84 0.09
C ASP A 141 17.37 17.18 1.55
N HIS A 142 17.71 16.17 2.33
CA HIS A 142 18.12 16.30 3.73
C HIS A 142 19.64 16.13 3.83
N PRO A 143 20.38 17.08 4.44
CA PRO A 143 21.85 17.06 4.48
C PRO A 143 22.44 15.75 5.02
N GLU A 144 21.86 15.20 6.09
CA GLU A 144 22.36 13.94 6.67
C GLU A 144 22.10 12.72 5.77
N ILE A 145 21.03 12.72 4.98
CA ILE A 145 20.75 11.66 4.00
C ILE A 145 21.77 11.73 2.87
N LEU A 146 22.00 12.92 2.33
CA LEU A 146 23.02 13.12 1.28
C LEU A 146 24.41 12.68 1.77
N LYS A 147 24.79 13.08 2.98
CA LYS A 147 26.05 12.68 3.59
C LYS A 147 26.19 11.17 3.77
N ARG A 148 25.11 10.48 4.19
CA ARG A 148 25.08 9.01 4.29
C ARG A 148 25.30 8.36 2.92
N LYS A 149 24.67 8.89 1.87
CA LYS A 149 24.85 8.41 0.49
C LYS A 149 26.28 8.61 -0.02
N GLU A 150 26.87 9.75 0.25
CA GLU A 150 28.28 10.04 -0.08
C GLU A 150 29.24 9.06 0.63
N GLN A 151 28.90 8.62 1.82
CA GLN A 151 29.66 7.64 2.59
C GLN A 151 29.40 6.19 2.14
N GLY A 152 28.50 5.95 1.19
CA GLY A 152 28.12 4.62 0.74
C GLY A 152 27.36 3.79 1.79
N LEU A 153 26.73 4.45 2.78
CA LEU A 153 25.93 3.78 3.79
C LEU A 153 24.59 3.31 3.19
N PRO A 154 24.04 2.18 3.67
CA PRO A 154 22.76 1.70 3.19
C PRO A 154 21.64 2.67 3.56
N GLU A 155 20.56 2.63 2.78
CA GLU A 155 19.32 3.33 3.09
C GLU A 155 18.80 2.90 4.47
N MET A 156 18.22 3.87 5.18
CA MET A 156 17.46 3.59 6.39
C MET A 156 16.18 2.85 6.00
N GLY A 157 15.85 1.78 6.71
CA GLY A 157 14.65 0.99 6.44
C GLY A 157 13.34 1.77 6.59
N VAL A 158 12.24 1.19 6.19
CA VAL A 158 10.92 1.78 6.43
C VAL A 158 10.63 1.84 7.92
N LEU A 159 10.38 3.04 8.43
CA LEU A 159 10.05 3.29 9.83
C LEU A 159 8.53 3.44 9.98
N ARG A 160 7.95 2.81 10.99
CA ARG A 160 6.54 2.94 11.35
C ARG A 160 6.35 3.21 12.82
N ASP A 161 5.41 4.09 13.13
CA ASP A 161 4.85 4.28 14.47
C ASP A 161 3.34 4.03 14.40
N SER A 162 2.93 2.87 14.89
CA SER A 162 1.51 2.47 14.85
C SER A 162 0.66 3.23 15.86
N ASP A 163 1.23 3.70 16.97
CA ASP A 163 0.51 4.44 17.99
C ASP A 163 0.19 5.86 17.52
N SER A 164 1.15 6.51 16.84
CA SER A 164 0.97 7.83 16.22
C SER A 164 0.46 7.75 14.78
N SER A 165 0.29 6.53 14.24
CA SER A 165 -0.32 6.25 12.92
C SER A 165 0.39 6.92 11.75
N TRP A 166 1.71 6.71 11.62
CA TRP A 166 2.49 7.20 10.48
C TRP A 166 3.56 6.21 10.04
N TYR A 167 4.04 6.39 8.82
CA TYR A 167 5.23 5.72 8.29
C TYR A 167 6.17 6.73 7.63
N MET A 168 7.44 6.35 7.53
CA MET A 168 8.48 7.16 6.91
C MET A 168 9.55 6.26 6.28
N ARG A 169 10.15 6.71 5.17
CA ARG A 169 11.35 6.10 4.59
C ARG A 169 12.16 7.14 3.83
N GLU A 170 13.37 6.77 3.44
CA GLU A 170 14.12 7.58 2.48
C GLU A 170 13.41 7.59 1.11
N GLU A 171 13.42 8.74 0.47
CA GLU A 171 13.00 8.94 -0.90
C GLU A 171 13.96 9.89 -1.60
N ARG A 172 14.73 9.37 -2.56
CA ARG A 172 15.79 10.12 -3.25
C ARG A 172 16.84 10.66 -2.27
N GLY A 173 16.93 11.97 -2.07
CA GLY A 173 17.82 12.64 -1.11
C GLY A 173 17.10 13.10 0.16
N GLY A 174 15.79 12.91 0.25
CA GLY A 174 14.93 13.32 1.36
C GLY A 174 14.15 12.17 1.96
N LEU A 175 12.96 12.48 2.45
CA LEU A 175 12.06 11.55 3.14
C LEU A 175 10.68 11.59 2.50
N ILE A 176 10.01 10.45 2.49
CA ILE A 176 8.56 10.37 2.33
C ILE A 176 7.94 10.04 3.67
N LEU A 177 6.94 10.82 4.06
CA LEU A 177 6.17 10.67 5.30
C LEU A 177 4.69 10.56 4.95
N GLY A 178 4.04 9.47 5.39
CA GLY A 178 2.60 9.28 5.22
C GLY A 178 1.91 9.03 6.57
N PRO A 179 1.07 9.95 7.04
CA PRO A 179 0.19 9.70 8.17
C PRO A 179 -1.01 8.86 7.76
N TYR A 180 -1.54 8.11 8.72
CA TYR A 180 -2.85 7.45 8.65
C TYR A 180 -3.74 8.04 9.76
N GLU A 181 -4.12 9.30 9.59
CA GLU A 181 -4.88 10.03 10.58
C GLU A 181 -6.24 9.38 10.85
N LYS A 182 -6.61 9.30 12.12
CA LYS A 182 -7.93 8.82 12.52
C LYS A 182 -8.99 9.84 12.11
N GLY A 183 -10.09 9.34 11.53
CA GLY A 183 -11.18 10.20 11.07
C GLY A 183 -10.90 10.87 9.71
N ALA A 184 -9.99 10.29 8.91
CA ALA A 184 -9.79 10.73 7.54
C ALA A 184 -11.12 10.79 6.77
N PRO A 185 -11.34 11.83 5.95
CA PRO A 185 -12.61 12.00 5.25
C PRO A 185 -12.86 10.87 4.26
N VAL A 186 -14.12 10.49 4.14
CA VAL A 186 -14.57 9.54 3.13
C VAL A 186 -14.62 10.25 1.78
N CYS A 187 -14.11 9.60 0.75
CA CYS A 187 -14.15 10.09 -0.62
C CYS A 187 -14.73 9.05 -1.59
N TYR A 188 -15.15 9.49 -2.76
CA TYR A 188 -15.57 8.62 -3.86
C TYR A 188 -16.59 7.53 -3.51
N VAL A 189 -17.53 7.80 -2.59
CA VAL A 189 -18.55 6.83 -2.16
C VAL A 189 -19.35 6.26 -3.34
N ASP A 190 -19.65 7.09 -4.32
CA ASP A 190 -20.34 6.71 -5.54
C ASP A 190 -19.42 6.55 -6.76
N GLY A 191 -18.12 6.48 -6.51
CA GLY A 191 -17.05 6.43 -7.50
C GLY A 191 -16.43 7.81 -7.73
N PRO A 192 -15.15 7.87 -8.14
CA PRO A 192 -14.53 9.13 -8.52
C PRO A 192 -15.25 9.73 -9.73
N ASP A 193 -15.33 11.05 -9.78
CA ASP A 193 -15.84 11.76 -10.93
C ASP A 193 -15.03 11.40 -12.18
N LYS A 194 -15.68 11.23 -13.31
CA LYS A 194 -15.03 10.82 -14.57
C LYS A 194 -13.95 11.79 -15.05
N GLU A 195 -14.01 13.03 -14.60
CA GLU A 195 -13.07 14.11 -14.92
C GLU A 195 -12.04 14.35 -13.79
N SER A 196 -12.18 13.67 -12.64
CA SER A 196 -11.21 13.81 -11.57
C SER A 196 -9.95 13.03 -11.93
N GLU A 197 -8.88 13.74 -12.20
CA GLU A 197 -7.54 13.17 -12.08
C GLU A 197 -7.23 13.02 -10.58
N PHE A 198 -6.57 11.92 -10.19
CA PHE A 198 -6.04 11.78 -8.84
C PHE A 198 -4.88 12.79 -8.70
N GLU A 199 -5.22 14.02 -8.34
CA GLU A 199 -4.22 15.04 -8.07
C GLU A 199 -3.70 14.87 -6.63
N LEU A 200 -2.39 14.93 -6.49
CA LEU A 200 -1.75 15.13 -5.20
C LEU A 200 -1.85 16.62 -4.89
N PHE A 201 -2.57 16.98 -3.83
CA PHE A 201 -2.68 18.35 -3.33
C PHE A 201 -1.55 18.67 -2.37
#